data_9113bb7d632f3fac0420726b82956a4d
#
_entry.id   9113bb7d632f3fac0420726b82956a4d
#
_cell.length_a   1.000
_cell.length_b   1.000
_cell.length_c   1.000
_cell.angle_alpha   90.00
_cell.angle_beta   90.00
_cell.angle_gamma   90.00
#
_symmetry.space_group_name_H-M   'P 1'
#
loop_
_entity.id
_entity.type
_entity.pdbx_description
1 polymer ?
#
loop_
_entity_poly.entity_id
_entity_poly.type
_entity_poly.pdbx_seq_one_letter_code
_entity_poly.pdbx_strand_id
1 'polypeptide(L)'
;MERRSMTPTELLTFPRELGLKRAIVEGRNQYSHFLKRMRDKTSCYTSLYSFQRIKEGKPDYTSAVIDRAWWDFDAGERGGIEQVKQDVAKLIERLEGDIRIVATGRGFHVHQLFKDSVVGHEYRLPLEHYQRRKAKGLVTLDGVGFPEKMTRIPNTYNPKRGRWCVVIKAEEFIADPANFPIPKMPKAIDSIFHPFGKTNPQLKPFDFVSWAEKYAPEAEDYSFAESVVLDENTLSAGSVPLMPCLARGVHQEAPNHHVRVALVQHMADMLRDYADPRSLSPEQKNKIEDEIFEYIKSLHWKNWNPTISRKGIRTNLNYKRVPSCAWFVARGMCASKCWRYDGTVEIPDNIE
;
A
#
# COMPACT_ATOMS: atom_id res chain seq x y z
N MET A 1 1.97 12.42 -23.74
CA MET A 1 1.38 11.39 -22.88
C MET A 1 0.59 10.44 -23.74
N GLU A 2 1.06 9.21 -23.94
CA GLU A 2 0.28 8.22 -24.71
C GLU A 2 -0.79 7.62 -23.80
N ARG A 3 -2.04 8.02 -24.02
CA ARG A 3 -3.21 7.31 -23.44
C ARG A 3 -3.38 6.03 -24.24
N ARG A 4 -3.05 4.90 -23.66
CA ARG A 4 -3.49 3.60 -24.19
C ARG A 4 -4.87 3.31 -23.64
N SER A 5 -5.88 3.51 -24.48
CA SER A 5 -7.21 2.96 -24.23
C SER A 5 -7.08 1.43 -24.15
N MET A 6 -7.25 0.86 -22.95
CA MET A 6 -7.34 -0.58 -22.80
C MET A 6 -8.76 -1.00 -23.17
N THR A 7 -8.90 -1.85 -24.17
CA THR A 7 -10.18 -2.52 -24.38
C THR A 7 -10.53 -3.32 -23.12
N PRO A 8 -11.80 -3.32 -22.67
CA PRO A 8 -12.26 -3.97 -21.44
C PRO A 8 -11.94 -5.47 -21.31
N THR A 9 -11.39 -6.07 -22.33
CA THR A 9 -11.07 -7.51 -22.43
C THR A 9 -9.66 -7.90 -21.96
N GLU A 10 -8.77 -6.94 -21.67
CA GLU A 10 -7.38 -7.24 -21.28
C GLU A 10 -7.10 -6.87 -19.82
N LEU A 11 -7.74 -7.60 -18.91
CA LEU A 11 -7.54 -7.42 -17.47
C LEU A 11 -6.18 -7.93 -16.95
N LEU A 12 -5.40 -8.61 -17.76
CA LEU A 12 -4.09 -9.11 -17.38
C LEU A 12 -3.03 -8.73 -18.41
N THR A 13 -2.31 -7.68 -18.10
CA THR A 13 -1.17 -7.18 -18.89
C THR A 13 0.16 -7.66 -18.29
N PHE A 14 1.24 -7.63 -19.08
CA PHE A 14 2.58 -8.09 -18.73
C PHE A 14 3.61 -7.02 -19.12
N PRO A 15 4.84 -7.05 -18.56
CA PRO A 15 5.35 -8.01 -17.58
C PRO A 15 4.77 -7.83 -16.16
N ARG A 16 4.83 -8.91 -15.36
CA ARG A 16 4.36 -8.97 -13.97
C ARG A 16 5.30 -9.75 -13.07
N GLU A 17 5.21 -9.52 -11.77
CA GLU A 17 5.79 -10.44 -10.79
C GLU A 17 4.83 -11.60 -10.49
N LEU A 18 5.39 -12.78 -10.22
CA LEU A 18 4.64 -14.00 -9.99
C LEU A 18 5.23 -14.85 -8.87
N GLY A 19 4.36 -15.37 -8.02
CA GLY A 19 4.71 -16.22 -6.87
C GLY A 19 5.38 -15.46 -5.72
N LEU A 20 5.66 -16.18 -4.64
CA LEU A 20 6.28 -15.60 -3.44
C LEU A 20 7.72 -15.10 -3.69
N LYS A 21 8.41 -15.69 -4.65
CA LYS A 21 9.77 -15.27 -5.05
C LYS A 21 9.78 -14.06 -5.97
N ARG A 22 8.61 -13.55 -6.36
CA ARG A 22 8.44 -12.38 -7.22
C ARG A 22 9.20 -12.51 -8.56
N ALA A 23 9.16 -13.69 -9.17
CA ALA A 23 9.77 -13.92 -10.48
C ALA A 23 9.05 -13.10 -11.55
N ILE A 24 9.82 -12.49 -12.46
CA ILE A 24 9.25 -11.76 -13.58
C ILE A 24 8.70 -12.74 -14.62
N VAL A 25 7.47 -12.50 -15.05
CA VAL A 25 6.85 -13.15 -16.19
C VAL A 25 6.50 -12.11 -17.26
N GLU A 26 6.96 -12.35 -18.46
CA GLU A 26 6.87 -11.39 -19.58
C GLU A 26 5.63 -11.61 -20.45
N GLY A 27 4.93 -12.73 -20.26
CA GLY A 27 3.79 -13.03 -21.10
C GLY A 27 2.88 -14.15 -20.59
N ARG A 28 1.76 -14.31 -21.31
CA ARG A 28 0.67 -15.24 -20.99
C ARG A 28 1.12 -16.70 -20.88
N ASN A 29 2.08 -17.12 -21.69
CA ASN A 29 2.54 -18.51 -21.69
C ASN A 29 3.24 -18.89 -20.37
N GLN A 30 4.14 -18.05 -19.89
CA GLN A 30 4.82 -18.25 -18.60
C GLN A 30 3.82 -18.23 -17.43
N TYR A 31 2.88 -17.28 -17.45
CA TYR A 31 1.83 -17.17 -16.46
C TYR A 31 0.91 -18.42 -16.44
N SER A 32 0.47 -18.86 -17.62
CA SER A 32 -0.35 -20.07 -17.77
C SER A 32 0.37 -21.32 -17.28
N HIS A 33 1.64 -21.46 -17.65
CA HIS A 33 2.47 -22.60 -17.21
C HIS A 33 2.59 -22.64 -15.67
N PHE A 34 2.83 -21.51 -15.05
CA PHE A 34 2.86 -21.42 -13.58
C PHE A 34 1.52 -21.85 -12.96
N LEU A 35 0.39 -21.30 -13.44
CA LEU A 35 -0.92 -21.63 -12.88
C LEU A 35 -1.29 -23.08 -13.08
N LYS A 36 -1.04 -23.68 -14.24
CA LYS A 36 -1.29 -25.10 -14.48
C LYS A 36 -0.58 -26.02 -13.47
N ARG A 37 0.58 -25.59 -12.97
CA ARG A 37 1.38 -26.37 -12.02
C ARG A 37 1.04 -26.13 -10.55
N MET A 38 0.61 -24.90 -10.22
CA MET A 38 0.63 -24.41 -8.85
C MET A 38 -0.75 -24.06 -8.28
N ARG A 39 -1.76 -23.80 -9.12
CA ARG A 39 -3.03 -23.19 -8.70
C ARG A 39 -3.83 -23.97 -7.67
N ASP A 40 -3.72 -25.27 -7.65
CA ASP A 40 -4.42 -26.22 -6.77
C ASP A 40 -3.54 -26.73 -5.61
N LYS A 41 -2.26 -26.39 -5.59
CA LYS A 41 -1.26 -26.89 -4.65
C LYS A 41 -0.78 -25.87 -3.63
N THR A 42 -0.70 -24.61 -4.03
CA THR A 42 -0.12 -23.57 -3.19
C THR A 42 -0.80 -22.22 -3.40
N SER A 43 -0.54 -21.30 -2.47
CA SER A 43 -0.99 -19.90 -2.61
C SER A 43 -0.29 -19.23 -3.80
N CYS A 44 -1.05 -18.82 -4.79
CA CYS A 44 -0.54 -18.12 -5.95
C CYS A 44 -0.74 -16.61 -5.83
N TYR A 45 0.32 -15.87 -6.10
CA TYR A 45 0.33 -14.41 -6.05
C TYR A 45 0.85 -13.84 -7.36
N THR A 46 0.38 -12.65 -7.72
CA THR A 46 0.93 -11.82 -8.80
C THR A 46 1.05 -10.37 -8.32
N SER A 47 1.90 -9.58 -8.95
CA SER A 47 1.88 -8.13 -8.71
C SER A 47 0.50 -7.58 -9.04
N LEU A 48 0.03 -6.60 -8.25
CA LEU A 48 -1.27 -5.97 -8.46
C LEU A 48 -1.34 -5.32 -9.85
N TYR A 49 -0.25 -4.72 -10.29
CA TYR A 49 -0.10 -4.06 -11.59
C TYR A 49 0.93 -4.76 -12.47
N SER A 50 0.88 -4.50 -13.77
CA SER A 50 1.98 -4.78 -14.71
C SER A 50 2.95 -3.60 -14.76
N PHE A 51 4.06 -3.76 -15.47
CA PHE A 51 5.10 -2.75 -15.55
C PHE A 51 5.48 -2.49 -17.00
N GLN A 52 5.84 -1.26 -17.34
CA GLN A 52 6.38 -0.97 -18.68
C GLN A 52 7.87 -1.26 -18.78
N ARG A 53 8.58 -1.20 -17.65
CA ARG A 53 10.05 -1.39 -17.61
C ARG A 53 10.44 -2.40 -16.55
N ILE A 54 11.38 -3.25 -16.95
CA ILE A 54 12.11 -4.16 -16.06
C ILE A 54 13.57 -3.73 -16.08
N LYS A 55 14.19 -3.56 -14.91
CA LYS A 55 15.59 -3.19 -14.73
C LYS A 55 16.27 -4.26 -13.91
N GLU A 56 17.33 -4.85 -14.44
CA GLU A 56 18.13 -5.88 -13.74
C GLU A 56 17.28 -7.02 -13.16
N GLY A 57 16.29 -7.50 -13.92
CA GLY A 57 15.39 -8.58 -13.50
C GLY A 57 14.38 -8.20 -12.42
N LYS A 58 14.21 -6.90 -12.11
CA LYS A 58 13.23 -6.37 -11.16
C LYS A 58 12.32 -5.35 -11.84
N PRO A 59 11.07 -5.20 -11.37
CA PRO A 59 10.20 -4.16 -11.92
C PRO A 59 10.73 -2.77 -11.56
N ASP A 60 10.69 -1.88 -12.51
CA ASP A 60 10.72 -0.46 -12.22
C ASP A 60 9.32 -0.03 -11.77
N TYR A 61 9.11 0.04 -10.46
CA TYR A 61 7.80 0.36 -9.89
C TYR A 61 7.27 1.74 -10.30
N THR A 62 8.13 2.66 -10.75
CA THR A 62 7.70 3.95 -11.29
C THR A 62 7.02 3.82 -12.66
N SER A 63 7.17 2.67 -13.31
CA SER A 63 6.56 2.34 -14.59
C SER A 63 5.34 1.43 -14.47
N ALA A 64 4.76 1.33 -13.29
CA ALA A 64 3.56 0.53 -13.06
C ALA A 64 2.39 1.03 -13.91
N VAL A 65 1.69 0.09 -14.55
CA VAL A 65 0.45 0.35 -15.30
C VAL A 65 -0.71 0.19 -14.34
N ILE A 66 -1.17 1.29 -13.80
CA ILE A 66 -2.23 1.36 -12.79
C ILE A 66 -3.59 1.33 -13.50
N ASP A 67 -4.28 0.23 -13.39
CA ASP A 67 -5.54 -0.05 -14.10
C ASP A 67 -6.74 -0.19 -13.14
N ARG A 68 -6.50 -0.07 -11.84
CA ARG A 68 -7.52 -0.24 -10.78
C ARG A 68 -7.12 0.37 -9.45
N ALA A 69 -8.10 0.67 -8.61
CA ALA A 69 -7.93 0.76 -7.17
C ALA A 69 -8.15 -0.62 -6.53
N TRP A 70 -7.55 -0.84 -5.35
CA TRP A 70 -7.58 -2.13 -4.68
C TRP A 70 -7.52 -1.98 -3.16
N TRP A 71 -8.33 -2.78 -2.46
CA TRP A 71 -8.40 -2.83 -1.00
C TRP A 71 -8.33 -4.27 -0.52
N ASP A 72 -7.62 -4.47 0.59
CA ASP A 72 -7.51 -5.75 1.29
C ASP A 72 -8.20 -5.66 2.65
N PHE A 73 -9.19 -6.50 2.86
CA PHE A 73 -9.90 -6.62 4.12
C PHE A 73 -9.62 -7.98 4.71
N ASP A 74 -9.12 -8.01 5.95
CA ASP A 74 -8.79 -9.24 6.66
C ASP A 74 -9.48 -9.27 8.03
N ALA A 75 -10.09 -10.40 8.36
CA ALA A 75 -10.79 -10.59 9.62
C ALA A 75 -9.89 -10.40 10.86
N GLY A 76 -8.60 -10.78 10.77
CA GLY A 76 -7.59 -10.54 11.80
C GLY A 76 -8.12 -10.59 13.24
N GLU A 77 -7.66 -9.65 14.04
CA GLU A 77 -8.11 -9.41 15.41
C GLU A 77 -9.19 -8.29 15.48
N ARG A 78 -9.60 -7.73 14.34
CA ARG A 78 -10.40 -6.50 14.22
C ARG A 78 -11.89 -6.71 13.97
N GLY A 79 -12.51 -7.72 14.57
CA GLY A 79 -13.98 -7.88 14.51
C GLY A 79 -14.51 -9.09 13.73
N GLY A 80 -13.61 -9.96 13.24
CA GLY A 80 -14.03 -11.19 12.58
C GLY A 80 -14.59 -11.00 11.18
N ILE A 81 -15.10 -12.09 10.59
CA ILE A 81 -15.55 -12.11 9.19
C ILE A 81 -16.83 -11.30 8.96
N GLU A 82 -17.69 -11.20 9.96
CA GLU A 82 -18.93 -10.45 9.84
C GLU A 82 -18.67 -8.94 9.74
N GLN A 83 -17.73 -8.42 10.53
CA GLN A 83 -17.29 -7.03 10.41
C GLN A 83 -16.64 -6.76 9.05
N VAL A 84 -15.84 -7.71 8.54
CA VAL A 84 -15.24 -7.60 7.19
C VAL A 84 -16.32 -7.48 6.13
N LYS A 85 -17.36 -8.32 6.18
CA LYS A 85 -18.49 -8.25 5.23
C LYS A 85 -19.19 -6.88 5.27
N GLN A 86 -19.43 -6.35 6.47
CA GLN A 86 -20.03 -5.02 6.64
C GLN A 86 -19.14 -3.91 6.07
N ASP A 87 -17.84 -3.95 6.35
CA ASP A 87 -16.88 -2.95 5.87
C ASP A 87 -16.74 -3.00 4.33
N VAL A 88 -16.70 -4.21 3.75
CA VAL A 88 -16.69 -4.40 2.30
C VAL A 88 -17.98 -3.85 1.67
N ALA A 89 -19.14 -4.13 2.23
CA ALA A 89 -20.41 -3.59 1.74
C ALA A 89 -20.41 -2.05 1.77
N LYS A 90 -20.03 -1.45 2.90
CA LYS A 90 -19.89 0.01 3.03
C LYS A 90 -18.90 0.61 2.04
N LEU A 91 -17.79 -0.09 1.75
CA LEU A 91 -16.88 0.36 0.71
C LEU A 91 -17.54 0.37 -0.66
N ILE A 92 -18.22 -0.72 -1.03
CA ILE A 92 -18.85 -0.86 -2.35
C ILE A 92 -19.90 0.23 -2.57
N GLU A 93 -20.70 0.57 -1.55
CA GLU A 93 -21.68 1.67 -1.61
C GLU A 93 -21.05 3.04 -1.92
N ARG A 94 -19.78 3.22 -1.60
CA ARG A 94 -19.00 4.45 -1.85
C ARG A 94 -18.29 4.47 -3.21
N LEU A 95 -18.25 3.31 -3.88
CA LEU A 95 -17.54 3.16 -5.15
C LEU A 95 -18.52 3.27 -6.32
N GLU A 96 -17.98 3.65 -7.47
CA GLU A 96 -18.69 3.75 -8.73
C GLU A 96 -18.04 2.82 -9.77
N GLY A 97 -18.82 2.36 -10.73
CA GLY A 97 -18.30 1.62 -11.89
C GLY A 97 -18.15 0.13 -11.66
N ASP A 98 -17.17 -0.48 -12.33
CA ASP A 98 -16.96 -1.93 -12.34
C ASP A 98 -16.17 -2.38 -11.11
N ILE A 99 -16.88 -3.01 -10.18
CA ILE A 99 -16.35 -3.49 -8.91
C ILE A 99 -16.28 -5.01 -8.94
N ARG A 100 -15.11 -5.55 -8.54
CA ARG A 100 -14.86 -6.98 -8.44
C ARG A 100 -14.43 -7.34 -7.03
N ILE A 101 -15.02 -8.38 -6.50
CA ILE A 101 -14.73 -8.89 -5.16
C ILE A 101 -14.07 -10.25 -5.28
N VAL A 102 -13.01 -10.48 -4.51
CA VAL A 102 -12.36 -11.79 -4.39
C VAL A 102 -12.39 -12.21 -2.93
N ALA A 103 -13.12 -13.27 -2.62
CA ALA A 103 -13.03 -13.93 -1.32
C ALA A 103 -11.70 -14.67 -1.22
N THR A 104 -10.85 -14.34 -0.25
CA THR A 104 -9.48 -14.90 -0.10
C THR A 104 -9.39 -16.00 0.95
N GLY A 105 -10.52 -16.30 1.61
CA GLY A 105 -10.68 -17.32 2.63
C GLY A 105 -10.88 -16.79 4.05
N ARG A 106 -10.24 -15.70 4.45
CA ARG A 106 -10.45 -15.01 5.74
C ARG A 106 -10.90 -13.57 5.55
N GLY A 107 -10.88 -13.08 4.35
CA GLY A 107 -11.20 -11.71 4.02
C GLY A 107 -11.54 -11.57 2.55
N PHE A 108 -11.51 -10.34 2.07
CA PHE A 108 -11.86 -10.00 0.71
C PHE A 108 -10.88 -8.98 0.12
N HIS A 109 -10.55 -9.17 -1.15
CA HIS A 109 -10.00 -8.10 -1.96
C HIS A 109 -11.13 -7.44 -2.75
N VAL A 110 -11.17 -6.13 -2.74
CA VAL A 110 -12.08 -5.33 -3.58
C VAL A 110 -11.25 -4.65 -4.65
N HIS A 111 -11.66 -4.77 -5.90
CA HIS A 111 -11.04 -4.14 -7.06
C HIS A 111 -12.07 -3.22 -7.72
N GLN A 112 -11.72 -1.98 -7.94
CA GLN A 112 -12.49 -1.05 -8.78
C GLN A 112 -11.70 -0.82 -10.06
N LEU A 113 -12.23 -1.26 -11.20
CA LEU A 113 -11.56 -1.14 -12.48
C LEU A 113 -11.67 0.27 -13.04
N PHE A 114 -10.59 0.78 -13.61
CA PHE A 114 -10.54 2.09 -14.22
C PHE A 114 -10.93 2.03 -15.70
N LYS A 115 -11.44 3.14 -16.21
CA LYS A 115 -11.74 3.33 -17.63
C LYS A 115 -10.47 3.24 -18.47
N ASP A 116 -9.44 3.97 -18.03
CA ASP A 116 -8.13 4.02 -18.67
C ASP A 116 -7.05 3.68 -17.63
N SER A 117 -6.01 3.00 -18.07
CA SER A 117 -4.84 2.79 -17.23
C SER A 117 -3.94 4.02 -17.27
N VAL A 118 -3.29 4.31 -16.15
CA VAL A 118 -2.28 5.36 -16.06
C VAL A 118 -0.91 4.79 -15.77
N VAL A 119 0.13 5.48 -16.20
CA VAL A 119 1.52 5.11 -15.98
C VAL A 119 2.26 6.34 -15.46
N GLY A 120 2.98 6.14 -14.37
CA GLY A 120 3.78 7.20 -13.79
C GLY A 120 3.72 7.21 -12.27
N HIS A 121 4.81 7.65 -11.66
CA HIS A 121 4.90 7.72 -10.21
C HIS A 121 4.01 8.83 -9.63
N GLU A 122 3.67 9.83 -10.43
CA GLU A 122 2.78 10.95 -10.10
C GLU A 122 1.38 10.49 -9.70
N TYR A 123 0.92 9.35 -10.21
CA TYR A 123 -0.39 8.78 -9.86
C TYR A 123 -0.39 7.99 -8.56
N ARG A 124 0.78 7.72 -7.97
CA ARG A 124 0.88 6.91 -6.75
C ARG A 124 0.17 7.56 -5.56
N LEU A 125 0.45 8.85 -5.31
CA LEU A 125 -0.18 9.57 -4.20
C LEU A 125 -1.68 9.81 -4.42
N PRO A 126 -2.14 10.29 -5.58
CA PRO A 126 -3.57 10.36 -5.87
C PRO A 126 -4.29 9.03 -5.67
N LEU A 127 -3.69 7.91 -6.11
CA LEU A 127 -4.27 6.58 -5.94
C LEU A 127 -4.38 6.19 -4.45
N GLU A 128 -3.31 6.34 -3.69
CA GLU A 128 -3.31 6.03 -2.25
C GLU A 128 -4.36 6.86 -1.52
N HIS A 129 -4.41 8.16 -1.77
CA HIS A 129 -5.37 9.06 -1.17
C HIS A 129 -6.81 8.69 -1.53
N TYR A 130 -7.09 8.45 -2.82
CA TYR A 130 -8.39 7.98 -3.27
C TYR A 130 -8.86 6.77 -2.49
N GLN A 131 -8.01 5.75 -2.41
CA GLN A 131 -8.32 4.48 -1.76
C GLN A 131 -8.55 4.67 -0.25
N ARG A 132 -7.69 5.44 0.43
CA ARG A 132 -7.84 5.71 1.86
C ARG A 132 -9.08 6.53 2.17
N ARG A 133 -9.40 7.55 1.36
CA ARG A 133 -10.60 8.36 1.50
C ARG A 133 -11.87 7.51 1.36
N LYS A 134 -11.94 6.63 0.36
CA LYS A 134 -13.07 5.71 0.17
C LYS A 134 -13.22 4.72 1.34
N ALA A 135 -12.12 4.30 1.93
CA ALA A 135 -12.10 3.35 3.06
C ALA A 135 -12.11 4.03 4.44
N LYS A 136 -12.31 5.36 4.52
CA LYS A 136 -12.32 6.08 5.81
C LYS A 136 -13.36 5.50 6.78
N GLY A 137 -12.89 5.16 8.00
CA GLY A 137 -13.74 4.59 9.06
C GLY A 137 -14.03 3.10 8.94
N LEU A 138 -13.44 2.38 7.96
CA LEU A 138 -13.54 0.94 7.85
C LEU A 138 -12.43 0.27 8.67
N VAL A 139 -12.82 -0.51 9.68
CA VAL A 139 -11.88 -0.98 10.70
C VAL A 139 -11.09 -2.23 10.31
N THR A 140 -11.62 -3.03 9.37
CA THR A 140 -11.00 -4.30 8.94
C THR A 140 -10.10 -4.14 7.71
N LEU A 141 -9.88 -2.90 7.23
CA LEU A 141 -8.95 -2.60 6.16
C LEU A 141 -7.52 -2.94 6.58
N ASP A 142 -6.88 -3.87 5.88
CA ASP A 142 -5.48 -4.28 6.10
C ASP A 142 -4.51 -3.57 5.14
N GLY A 143 -4.96 -3.17 3.97
CA GLY A 143 -4.14 -2.44 3.02
C GLY A 143 -4.86 -1.92 1.79
N VAL A 144 -4.18 -1.00 1.10
CA VAL A 144 -4.59 -0.44 -0.19
C VAL A 144 -3.59 -0.76 -1.29
N GLY A 145 -3.99 -0.58 -2.55
CA GLY A 145 -3.15 -0.86 -3.71
C GLY A 145 -2.03 0.16 -3.91
N PHE A 146 -0.85 -0.32 -4.25
CA PHE A 146 0.29 0.47 -4.72
C PHE A 146 1.20 -0.39 -5.60
N PRO A 147 2.14 0.20 -6.36
CA PRO A 147 2.94 -0.52 -7.36
C PRO A 147 3.65 -1.78 -6.87
N GLU A 148 4.16 -1.78 -5.65
CA GLU A 148 4.90 -2.90 -5.06
C GLU A 148 3.99 -4.00 -4.47
N LYS A 149 2.66 -3.82 -4.50
CA LYS A 149 1.74 -4.76 -3.86
C LYS A 149 1.58 -6.05 -4.67
N MET A 150 1.61 -7.16 -3.95
CA MET A 150 1.22 -8.46 -4.47
C MET A 150 -0.22 -8.77 -4.07
N THR A 151 -0.97 -9.37 -4.98
CA THR A 151 -2.34 -9.81 -4.74
C THR A 151 -2.48 -11.30 -5.01
N ARG A 152 -3.45 -11.95 -4.37
CA ARG A 152 -3.77 -13.35 -4.68
C ARG A 152 -4.41 -13.44 -6.06
N ILE A 153 -4.02 -14.48 -6.79
CA ILE A 153 -4.63 -14.76 -8.09
C ILE A 153 -5.99 -15.42 -7.83
N PRO A 154 -7.08 -14.87 -8.38
CA PRO A 154 -8.38 -15.51 -8.30
C PRO A 154 -8.39 -16.91 -8.90
N ASN A 155 -9.31 -17.76 -8.45
CA ASN A 155 -9.45 -19.14 -8.86
C ASN A 155 -8.21 -20.00 -8.59
N THR A 156 -7.49 -19.69 -7.52
CA THR A 156 -6.37 -20.48 -6.99
C THR A 156 -6.63 -20.91 -5.56
N TYR A 157 -6.06 -22.05 -5.18
CA TYR A 157 -6.23 -22.62 -3.84
C TYR A 157 -5.38 -21.89 -2.79
N ASN A 158 -5.94 -21.70 -1.61
CA ASN A 158 -5.26 -21.19 -0.43
C ASN A 158 -5.09 -22.30 0.62
N PRO A 159 -3.96 -23.01 0.64
CA PRO A 159 -3.77 -24.15 1.52
C PRO A 159 -3.80 -23.78 3.03
N LYS A 160 -3.38 -22.56 3.38
CA LYS A 160 -3.46 -22.08 4.77
C LYS A 160 -4.89 -21.99 5.30
N ARG A 161 -5.89 -21.95 4.41
CA ARG A 161 -7.31 -21.81 4.77
C ARG A 161 -8.17 -22.95 4.28
N GLY A 162 -7.61 -23.89 3.51
CA GLY A 162 -8.35 -25.00 2.95
C GLY A 162 -9.45 -24.54 1.96
N ARG A 163 -9.28 -23.40 1.28
CA ARG A 163 -10.30 -22.79 0.43
C ARG A 163 -9.69 -22.19 -0.84
N TRP A 164 -10.51 -22.04 -1.85
CA TRP A 164 -10.14 -21.31 -3.06
C TRP A 164 -10.36 -19.80 -2.89
N CYS A 165 -9.58 -19.01 -3.61
CA CYS A 165 -9.84 -17.60 -3.81
C CYS A 165 -10.92 -17.46 -4.90
N VAL A 166 -12.10 -16.99 -4.55
CA VAL A 166 -13.26 -17.01 -5.43
C VAL A 166 -13.70 -15.61 -5.78
N VAL A 167 -13.94 -15.36 -7.06
CA VAL A 167 -14.56 -14.11 -7.52
C VAL A 167 -16.04 -14.13 -7.17
N ILE A 168 -16.52 -13.05 -6.62
CA ILE A 168 -17.91 -12.82 -6.20
C ILE A 168 -18.42 -11.62 -6.98
N LYS A 169 -19.67 -11.70 -7.44
CA LYS A 169 -20.34 -10.55 -8.02
C LYS A 169 -20.73 -9.55 -6.94
N ALA A 170 -20.45 -8.28 -7.17
CA ALA A 170 -20.73 -7.24 -6.20
C ALA A 170 -22.24 -7.16 -5.90
N GLU A 171 -23.10 -7.29 -6.92
CA GLU A 171 -24.55 -7.23 -6.79
C GLU A 171 -25.10 -8.37 -5.90
N GLU A 172 -24.56 -9.59 -6.05
CA GLU A 172 -24.94 -10.75 -5.24
C GLU A 172 -24.49 -10.54 -3.77
N PHE A 173 -23.33 -9.94 -3.56
CA PHE A 173 -22.80 -9.69 -2.23
C PHE A 173 -23.57 -8.58 -1.49
N ILE A 174 -23.90 -7.48 -2.17
CA ILE A 174 -24.58 -6.33 -1.55
C ILE A 174 -26.03 -6.65 -1.19
N ALA A 175 -26.66 -7.59 -1.90
CA ALA A 175 -28.05 -7.96 -1.64
C ALA A 175 -28.28 -8.42 -0.19
N ASP A 176 -27.34 -9.16 0.38
CA ASP A 176 -27.37 -9.59 1.79
C ASP A 176 -25.94 -9.85 2.29
N PRO A 177 -25.15 -8.82 2.62
CA PRO A 177 -23.76 -9.00 3.02
C PRO A 177 -23.61 -9.84 4.29
N ALA A 178 -24.50 -9.67 5.27
CA ALA A 178 -24.41 -10.37 6.55
C ALA A 178 -24.53 -11.89 6.39
N ASN A 179 -25.49 -12.34 5.59
CA ASN A 179 -25.74 -13.77 5.38
C ASN A 179 -25.04 -14.32 4.13
N PHE A 180 -24.24 -13.49 3.41
CA PHE A 180 -23.58 -13.94 2.18
C PHE A 180 -22.68 -15.16 2.46
N PRO A 181 -22.95 -16.32 1.81
CA PRO A 181 -22.14 -17.51 2.00
C PRO A 181 -20.81 -17.34 1.26
N ILE A 182 -19.68 -17.38 1.98
CA ILE A 182 -18.36 -17.32 1.34
C ILE A 182 -18.12 -18.64 0.59
N PRO A 183 -18.01 -18.62 -0.75
CA PRO A 183 -17.82 -19.82 -1.53
C PRO A 183 -16.53 -20.54 -1.13
N LYS A 184 -16.57 -21.90 -1.04
CA LYS A 184 -15.37 -22.69 -0.74
C LYS A 184 -14.52 -22.95 -1.99
N MET A 185 -15.17 -22.98 -3.17
CA MET A 185 -14.51 -23.19 -4.47
C MET A 185 -15.30 -22.47 -5.58
N PRO A 186 -14.65 -22.12 -6.70
CA PRO A 186 -15.33 -21.47 -7.80
C PRO A 186 -16.36 -22.39 -8.45
N LYS A 187 -17.50 -21.82 -8.91
CA LYS A 187 -18.54 -22.55 -9.66
C LYS A 187 -18.04 -23.01 -11.03
N ALA A 188 -17.21 -22.20 -11.66
CA ALA A 188 -16.51 -22.51 -12.91
C ALA A 188 -15.12 -21.87 -12.86
N ILE A 189 -14.14 -22.51 -13.47
CA ILE A 189 -12.82 -21.92 -13.65
C ILE A 189 -12.81 -21.30 -15.03
N ASP A 190 -13.26 -20.06 -15.12
CA ASP A 190 -13.13 -19.24 -16.31
C ASP A 190 -11.67 -19.10 -16.72
N SER A 191 -11.44 -18.56 -17.88
CA SER A 191 -10.09 -18.37 -18.42
C SER A 191 -9.14 -17.83 -17.35
N ILE A 192 -8.00 -18.45 -17.19
CA ILE A 192 -6.93 -17.98 -16.29
C ILE A 192 -6.43 -16.57 -16.60
N PHE A 193 -6.75 -16.06 -17.79
CA PHE A 193 -6.42 -14.70 -18.25
C PHE A 193 -7.52 -13.68 -18.01
N HIS A 194 -8.73 -14.15 -17.69
CA HIS A 194 -9.88 -13.32 -17.35
C HIS A 194 -10.38 -13.73 -15.96
N PRO A 195 -9.56 -13.58 -14.91
CA PRO A 195 -9.88 -14.10 -13.59
C PRO A 195 -11.15 -13.49 -12.99
N PHE A 196 -11.57 -12.33 -13.48
CA PHE A 196 -12.79 -11.63 -13.06
C PHE A 196 -13.98 -11.83 -14.01
N GLY A 197 -13.84 -12.69 -15.02
CA GLY A 197 -14.85 -12.82 -16.07
C GLY A 197 -14.89 -11.63 -17.03
N LYS A 198 -15.90 -11.62 -17.90
CA LYS A 198 -16.11 -10.50 -18.83
C LYS A 198 -16.59 -9.28 -18.07
N THR A 199 -16.11 -8.10 -18.46
CA THR A 199 -16.66 -6.84 -17.96
C THR A 199 -18.13 -6.72 -18.30
N ASN A 200 -18.92 -6.19 -17.37
CA ASN A 200 -20.30 -5.85 -17.68
C ASN A 200 -20.34 -4.58 -18.55
N PRO A 201 -20.73 -4.65 -19.82
CA PRO A 201 -20.70 -3.48 -20.71
C PRO A 201 -21.69 -2.38 -20.31
N GLN A 202 -22.61 -2.67 -19.39
CA GLN A 202 -23.58 -1.69 -18.86
C GLN A 202 -23.00 -0.83 -17.73
N LEU A 203 -21.90 -1.26 -17.11
CA LEU A 203 -21.25 -0.50 -16.05
C LEU A 203 -20.31 0.54 -16.68
N LYS A 204 -20.49 1.82 -16.34
CA LYS A 204 -19.54 2.87 -16.70
C LYS A 204 -18.27 2.69 -15.86
N PRO A 205 -17.10 2.43 -16.47
CA PRO A 205 -15.87 2.31 -15.70
C PRO A 205 -15.56 3.63 -15.00
N PHE A 206 -14.89 3.55 -13.84
CA PHE A 206 -14.49 4.73 -13.09
C PHE A 206 -13.38 5.50 -13.81
N ASP A 207 -13.59 6.81 -14.02
CA ASP A 207 -12.61 7.69 -14.64
C ASP A 207 -11.64 8.24 -13.59
N PHE A 208 -10.64 7.44 -13.26
CA PHE A 208 -9.61 7.81 -12.29
C PHE A 208 -8.75 8.98 -12.78
N VAL A 209 -8.52 9.12 -14.09
CA VAL A 209 -7.70 10.20 -14.65
C VAL A 209 -8.36 11.55 -14.36
N SER A 210 -9.63 11.69 -14.73
CA SER A 210 -10.38 12.91 -14.45
C SER A 210 -10.52 13.21 -12.97
N TRP A 211 -10.56 12.19 -12.13
CA TRP A 211 -10.54 12.34 -10.68
C TRP A 211 -9.17 12.83 -10.20
N ALA A 212 -8.07 12.23 -10.66
CA ALA A 212 -6.70 12.57 -10.26
C ALA A 212 -6.29 13.97 -10.74
N GLU A 213 -6.74 14.40 -11.92
CA GLU A 213 -6.50 15.76 -12.45
C GLU A 213 -7.20 16.85 -11.60
N LYS A 214 -8.35 16.55 -11.05
CA LYS A 214 -9.07 17.43 -10.11
C LYS A 214 -8.57 17.29 -8.67
N TYR A 215 -7.79 16.26 -8.43
CA TYR A 215 -7.13 16.04 -7.18
C TYR A 215 -5.97 17.04 -7.07
N ALA A 216 -6.29 18.28 -6.64
CA ALA A 216 -5.35 18.98 -5.82
C ALA A 216 -5.24 18.12 -4.54
N PRO A 217 -4.06 17.70 -4.09
CA PRO A 217 -3.95 17.26 -2.72
C PRO A 217 -4.60 18.41 -1.92
N GLU A 218 -5.85 18.18 -1.40
CA GLU A 218 -6.18 18.77 -0.13
C GLU A 218 -4.90 18.45 0.61
N ALA A 219 -4.11 19.46 0.89
CA ALA A 219 -3.09 19.29 1.88
C ALA A 219 -3.85 18.53 2.94
N GLU A 220 -3.74 17.16 2.93
CA GLU A 220 -4.20 16.39 4.06
C GLU A 220 -3.64 17.23 5.12
N ASP A 221 -4.44 17.64 6.06
CA ASP A 221 -4.05 18.53 7.09
C ASP A 221 -2.73 18.12 7.72
N TYR A 222 -1.70 18.07 6.86
CA TYR A 222 -0.29 18.32 7.09
C TYR A 222 -0.11 19.84 7.19
N SER A 223 -1.16 20.58 7.58
CA SER A 223 -0.96 21.76 8.37
C SER A 223 -0.30 21.18 9.62
N PHE A 224 0.98 20.84 9.41
CA PHE A 224 1.92 20.75 10.51
C PHE A 224 1.64 22.01 11.24
N ALA A 225 0.88 21.87 12.31
CA ALA A 225 0.35 23.00 13.00
C ALA A 225 1.52 23.97 13.07
N GLU A 226 1.35 25.14 12.48
CA GLU A 226 2.29 26.28 12.64
C GLU A 226 2.63 26.46 14.12
N SER A 227 1.98 25.69 14.98
CA SER A 227 2.10 25.61 16.42
C SER A 227 3.26 24.78 16.98
N VAL A 228 3.96 23.94 16.19
CA VAL A 228 5.13 23.23 16.73
C VAL A 228 6.33 24.16 16.63
N VAL A 229 6.67 24.80 17.74
CA VAL A 229 7.89 25.57 17.87
C VAL A 229 9.08 24.61 17.76
N LEU A 230 9.94 24.84 16.77
CA LEU A 230 11.17 24.07 16.61
C LEU A 230 12.24 24.67 17.51
N ASP A 231 12.48 24.06 18.63
CA ASP A 231 13.58 24.36 19.56
C ASP A 231 14.60 23.20 19.59
N GLU A 232 15.65 23.34 20.39
CA GLU A 232 16.69 22.31 20.53
C GLU A 232 16.11 20.98 21.03
N ASN A 233 15.05 21.00 21.85
CA ASN A 233 14.43 19.80 22.39
C ASN A 233 13.60 19.08 21.34
N THR A 234 12.88 19.83 20.52
CA THR A 234 12.07 19.25 19.43
C THR A 234 12.91 18.79 18.25
N LEU A 235 14.09 19.39 18.04
CA LEU A 235 15.04 19.02 16.99
C LEU A 235 15.98 17.87 17.38
N SER A 236 15.75 17.22 18.53
CA SER A 236 16.54 16.08 18.97
C SER A 236 15.67 14.91 19.43
N ALA A 237 16.18 13.70 19.22
CA ALA A 237 15.64 12.45 19.75
C ALA A 237 16.73 11.79 20.61
N GLY A 238 16.87 12.24 21.85
CA GLY A 238 18.01 11.88 22.68
C GLY A 238 19.33 12.39 22.07
N SER A 239 20.21 11.47 21.66
CA SER A 239 21.47 11.80 20.99
C SER A 239 21.32 12.02 19.47
N VAL A 240 20.15 11.77 18.89
CA VAL A 240 19.91 11.81 17.44
C VAL A 240 19.32 13.17 17.04
N PRO A 241 19.97 13.96 16.17
CA PRO A 241 19.40 15.18 15.63
C PRO A 241 18.27 14.84 14.66
N LEU A 242 17.11 15.50 14.78
CA LEU A 242 15.98 15.35 13.89
C LEU A 242 15.99 16.38 12.77
N MET A 243 15.61 15.96 11.57
CA MET A 243 15.32 16.91 10.50
C MET A 243 14.10 17.76 10.87
N PRO A 244 14.08 19.09 10.58
CA PRO A 244 12.95 19.95 10.89
C PRO A 244 11.60 19.43 10.40
N CYS A 245 11.57 18.87 9.16
CA CYS A 245 10.37 18.25 8.59
C CYS A 245 9.90 17.04 9.41
N LEU A 246 10.81 16.25 9.93
CA LEU A 246 10.48 15.08 10.75
C LEU A 246 10.07 15.50 12.18
N ALA A 247 10.79 16.45 12.78
CA ALA A 247 10.51 16.98 14.10
C ALA A 247 9.07 17.54 14.19
N ARG A 248 8.66 18.37 13.24
CA ARG A 248 7.27 18.85 13.16
C ARG A 248 6.25 17.71 13.10
N GLY A 249 6.56 16.63 12.36
CA GLY A 249 5.65 15.49 12.24
C GLY A 249 5.53 14.66 13.52
N VAL A 250 6.63 14.39 14.20
CA VAL A 250 6.65 13.49 15.37
C VAL A 250 6.09 14.12 16.64
N HIS A 251 6.15 15.44 16.78
CA HIS A 251 5.59 16.16 17.94
C HIS A 251 4.09 16.44 17.84
N GLN A 252 3.40 15.84 16.84
CA GLN A 252 1.94 15.83 16.80
C GLN A 252 1.35 14.84 17.81
N GLU A 253 0.14 15.11 18.28
CA GLU A 253 -0.59 14.24 19.22
C GLU A 253 -0.80 12.81 18.69
N ALA A 254 -1.00 12.66 17.38
CA ALA A 254 -1.26 11.39 16.72
C ALA A 254 -0.62 11.35 15.33
N PRO A 255 0.72 11.28 15.24
CA PRO A 255 1.40 11.29 13.95
C PRO A 255 0.95 10.12 13.08
N ASN A 256 0.87 10.36 11.79
CA ASN A 256 0.44 9.33 10.86
C ASN A 256 1.50 8.22 10.71
N HIS A 257 1.13 7.13 10.03
CA HIS A 257 2.01 5.98 9.85
C HIS A 257 3.33 6.33 9.15
N HIS A 258 3.29 7.23 8.16
CA HIS A 258 4.48 7.60 7.38
C HIS A 258 5.52 8.37 8.22
N VAL A 259 5.05 9.29 9.06
CA VAL A 259 5.91 10.01 10.02
C VAL A 259 6.61 9.04 10.98
N ARG A 260 5.87 8.07 11.51
CA ARG A 260 6.43 7.06 12.44
C ARG A 260 7.47 6.18 11.77
N VAL A 261 7.20 5.73 10.53
CA VAL A 261 8.16 4.93 9.75
C VAL A 261 9.41 5.75 9.45
N ALA A 262 9.25 7.00 9.01
CA ALA A 262 10.36 7.90 8.73
C ALA A 262 11.21 8.17 9.97
N LEU A 263 10.59 8.36 11.15
CA LEU A 263 11.30 8.51 12.41
C LEU A 263 12.15 7.29 12.75
N VAL A 264 11.57 6.10 12.70
CA VAL A 264 12.29 4.85 12.99
C VAL A 264 13.46 4.66 12.03
N GLN A 265 13.26 4.89 10.75
CA GLN A 265 14.32 4.75 9.74
C GLN A 265 15.43 5.79 9.93
N HIS A 266 15.07 7.03 10.25
CA HIS A 266 16.03 8.10 10.53
C HIS A 266 16.87 7.82 11.77
N MET A 267 16.24 7.51 12.89
CA MET A 267 16.93 7.18 14.13
C MET A 267 17.82 5.95 13.98
N ALA A 268 17.31 4.89 13.35
CA ALA A 268 18.08 3.68 13.10
C ALA A 268 19.32 3.94 12.23
N ASP A 269 19.20 4.80 11.22
CA ASP A 269 20.31 5.17 10.34
C ASP A 269 21.39 5.96 11.09
N MET A 270 20.99 6.90 11.92
CA MET A 270 21.89 7.70 12.75
C MET A 270 22.56 6.86 13.86
N LEU A 271 21.78 6.05 14.59
CA LEU A 271 22.29 5.24 15.70
C LEU A 271 23.25 4.10 15.27
N ARG A 272 23.16 3.66 14.00
CA ARG A 272 24.10 2.71 13.43
C ARG A 272 25.28 3.39 12.71
N ASP A 273 25.38 4.70 12.77
CA ASP A 273 26.40 5.49 12.08
C ASP A 273 26.51 5.11 10.57
N TYR A 274 25.32 5.03 9.91
CA TYR A 274 25.17 4.65 8.51
C TYR A 274 25.69 3.26 8.11
N ALA A 275 26.06 2.40 9.08
CA ALA A 275 26.47 1.03 8.81
C ALA A 275 25.36 0.19 8.16
N ASP A 276 25.74 -0.84 7.40
CA ASP A 276 24.77 -1.77 6.81
C ASP A 276 24.02 -2.50 7.94
N PRO A 277 22.67 -2.46 7.96
CA PRO A 277 21.88 -3.17 8.98
C PRO A 277 22.20 -4.66 9.11
N ARG A 278 22.74 -5.27 8.05
CA ARG A 278 23.13 -6.68 8.05
C ARG A 278 24.46 -6.95 8.76
N SER A 279 25.30 -5.93 8.94
CA SER A 279 26.57 -6.04 9.66
C SER A 279 26.43 -5.93 11.18
N LEU A 280 25.25 -5.52 11.67
CA LEU A 280 25.03 -5.33 13.10
C LEU A 280 24.82 -6.66 13.82
N SER A 281 25.42 -6.79 15.01
CA SER A 281 25.15 -7.92 15.90
C SER A 281 23.72 -7.87 16.46
N PRO A 282 23.18 -9.00 16.96
CA PRO A 282 21.87 -9.01 17.63
C PRO A 282 21.82 -8.04 18.81
N GLU A 283 22.87 -7.90 19.60
CA GLU A 283 22.97 -7.00 20.74
C GLU A 283 22.90 -5.53 20.30
N GLN A 284 23.61 -5.18 19.22
CA GLN A 284 23.54 -3.82 18.66
C GLN A 284 22.16 -3.49 18.14
N LYS A 285 21.48 -4.43 17.46
CA LYS A 285 20.09 -4.24 17.00
C LYS A 285 19.13 -4.05 18.15
N ASN A 286 19.26 -4.83 19.22
CA ASN A 286 18.41 -4.69 20.40
C ASN A 286 18.62 -3.34 21.08
N LYS A 287 19.86 -2.87 21.23
CA LYS A 287 20.18 -1.56 21.81
C LYS A 287 19.53 -0.43 20.99
N ILE A 288 19.64 -0.45 19.68
CA ILE A 288 19.01 0.53 18.78
C ILE A 288 17.48 0.45 18.88
N GLU A 289 16.91 -0.75 18.92
CA GLU A 289 15.46 -0.96 19.11
C GLU A 289 14.97 -0.31 20.40
N ASP A 290 15.67 -0.55 21.52
CA ASP A 290 15.28 -0.04 22.82
C ASP A 290 15.38 1.49 22.89
N GLU A 291 16.43 2.08 22.32
CA GLU A 291 16.60 3.54 22.28
C GLU A 291 15.49 4.22 21.47
N ILE A 292 15.17 3.69 20.28
CA ILE A 292 14.06 4.20 19.46
C ILE A 292 12.72 4.02 20.21
N PHE A 293 12.53 2.87 20.85
CA PHE A 293 11.29 2.57 21.57
C PHE A 293 11.05 3.52 22.75
N GLU A 294 12.06 3.78 23.58
CA GLU A 294 11.94 4.70 24.71
C GLU A 294 11.71 6.14 24.25
N TYR A 295 12.35 6.56 23.15
CA TYR A 295 12.05 7.87 22.56
C TYR A 295 10.60 7.96 22.08
N ILE A 296 10.10 7.00 21.31
CA ILE A 296 8.70 7.00 20.84
C ILE A 296 7.72 7.00 22.01
N LYS A 297 8.03 6.28 23.08
CA LYS A 297 7.23 6.23 24.30
C LYS A 297 7.17 7.60 24.99
N SER A 298 8.25 8.36 25.00
CA SER A 298 8.32 9.71 25.58
C SER A 298 7.49 10.75 24.84
N LEU A 299 7.13 10.49 23.58
CA LEU A 299 6.30 11.39 22.76
C LEU A 299 4.80 11.35 23.12
N HIS A 300 4.38 10.41 23.95
CA HIS A 300 3.00 10.27 24.46
C HIS A 300 1.90 10.32 23.39
N TRP A 301 2.13 9.73 22.21
CA TRP A 301 1.15 9.73 21.14
C TRP A 301 -0.18 9.10 21.56
N LYS A 302 -1.30 9.76 21.29
CA LYS A 302 -2.66 9.27 21.62
C LYS A 302 -2.96 7.88 21.07
N ASN A 303 -2.39 7.52 19.93
CA ASN A 303 -2.59 6.26 19.25
C ASN A 303 -1.39 5.30 19.40
N TRP A 304 -0.58 5.48 20.45
CA TRP A 304 0.57 4.63 20.72
C TRP A 304 0.15 3.25 21.21
N ASN A 305 0.78 2.21 20.65
CA ASN A 305 0.64 0.82 21.08
C ASN A 305 2.03 0.18 21.16
N PRO A 306 2.49 -0.25 22.35
CA PRO A 306 3.85 -0.75 22.54
C PRO A 306 4.19 -1.97 21.70
N THR A 307 3.25 -2.92 21.56
CA THR A 307 3.47 -4.15 20.78
C THR A 307 3.61 -3.85 19.28
N ILE A 308 2.72 -2.99 18.76
CA ILE A 308 2.76 -2.57 17.36
C ILE A 308 4.02 -1.75 17.09
N SER A 309 4.40 -0.86 18.02
CA SER A 309 5.59 -0.03 17.89
C SER A 309 6.86 -0.86 17.85
N ARG A 310 7.07 -1.79 18.78
CA ARG A 310 8.24 -2.70 18.74
C ARG A 310 8.31 -3.52 17.45
N LYS A 311 7.19 -4.08 16.99
CA LYS A 311 7.14 -4.80 15.71
C LYS A 311 7.52 -3.89 14.54
N GLY A 312 7.00 -2.67 14.52
CA GLY A 312 7.32 -1.66 13.50
C GLY A 312 8.80 -1.29 13.50
N ILE A 313 9.40 -1.06 14.67
CA ILE A 313 10.82 -0.76 14.82
C ILE A 313 11.66 -1.90 14.25
N ARG A 314 11.46 -3.14 14.69
CA ARG A 314 12.19 -4.33 14.20
C ARG A 314 12.12 -4.50 12.69
N THR A 315 10.93 -4.25 12.10
CA THR A 315 10.75 -4.31 10.65
C THR A 315 11.61 -3.24 9.96
N ASN A 316 11.62 -2.01 10.48
CA ASN A 316 12.28 -0.87 9.85
C ASN A 316 13.79 -0.80 10.11
N LEU A 317 14.31 -1.42 11.16
CA LEU A 317 15.77 -1.53 11.43
C LEU A 317 16.55 -2.16 10.28
N ASN A 318 15.91 -3.00 9.47
CA ASN A 318 16.54 -3.68 8.35
C ASN A 318 16.57 -2.85 7.05
N TYR A 319 15.94 -1.68 7.01
CA TYR A 319 15.98 -0.80 5.83
C TYR A 319 17.27 0.01 5.80
N LYS A 320 17.86 0.11 4.60
CA LYS A 320 19.12 0.82 4.37
C LYS A 320 18.97 2.32 4.12
N ARG A 321 17.77 2.80 3.89
CA ARG A 321 17.56 4.18 3.42
C ARG A 321 16.48 4.88 4.23
N VAL A 322 16.82 6.09 4.63
CA VAL A 322 15.85 7.08 5.10
C VAL A 322 15.10 7.62 3.87
N PRO A 323 13.81 7.98 3.99
CA PRO A 323 13.09 8.62 2.91
C PRO A 323 13.82 9.84 2.36
N SER A 324 13.76 10.05 1.04
CA SER A 324 14.38 11.19 0.34
C SER A 324 13.64 12.50 0.62
N CYS A 325 14.28 13.65 0.34
CA CYS A 325 13.61 14.95 0.37
C CYS A 325 12.37 14.98 -0.51
N ALA A 326 12.43 14.41 -1.71
CA ALA A 326 11.27 14.29 -2.60
C ALA A 326 10.10 13.54 -1.94
N TRP A 327 10.39 12.52 -1.10
CA TRP A 327 9.36 11.80 -0.36
C TRP A 327 8.69 12.67 0.70
N PHE A 328 9.44 13.51 1.42
CA PHE A 328 8.90 14.44 2.43
C PHE A 328 8.13 15.59 1.78
N VAL A 329 8.66 16.17 0.70
CA VAL A 329 7.99 17.26 -0.05
C VAL A 329 6.67 16.79 -0.64
N ALA A 330 6.67 15.62 -1.29
CA ALA A 330 5.46 15.04 -1.86
C ALA A 330 4.34 14.77 -0.84
N ARG A 331 4.65 14.85 0.47
CA ARG A 331 3.71 14.71 1.58
C ARG A 331 3.50 16.00 2.36
N GLY A 332 3.92 17.12 1.81
CA GLY A 332 3.79 18.43 2.48
C GLY A 332 4.58 18.56 3.79
N MET A 333 5.51 17.63 4.05
CA MET A 333 6.26 17.59 5.32
C MET A 333 7.51 18.46 5.31
N CYS A 334 7.94 18.93 4.15
CA CYS A 334 9.17 19.69 3.97
C CYS A 334 8.88 20.96 3.17
N ALA A 335 9.19 22.12 3.76
CA ALA A 335 9.00 23.43 3.17
C ALA A 335 10.32 24.16 2.88
N SER A 336 11.46 23.72 3.45
CA SER A 336 12.74 24.41 3.31
C SER A 336 13.92 23.43 3.35
N LYS A 337 15.05 23.83 2.75
CA LYS A 337 16.30 23.07 2.82
C LYS A 337 16.78 22.96 4.28
N CYS A 338 17.31 21.82 4.63
CA CYS A 338 17.91 21.57 5.94
C CYS A 338 19.27 20.89 5.78
N TRP A 339 19.96 20.60 6.88
CA TRP A 339 21.28 19.96 6.89
C TRP A 339 21.35 18.60 6.18
N ARG A 340 20.21 17.94 5.96
CA ARG A 340 20.12 16.63 5.28
C ARG A 340 19.52 16.72 3.87
N TYR A 341 19.48 17.90 3.28
CA TYR A 341 18.97 18.08 1.92
C TYR A 341 19.78 17.24 0.91
N ASP A 342 19.09 16.37 0.18
CA ASP A 342 19.71 15.38 -0.73
C ASP A 342 19.68 15.77 -2.22
N GLY A 343 19.16 16.93 -2.55
CA GLY A 343 19.09 17.42 -3.93
C GLY A 343 18.08 16.71 -4.84
N THR A 344 17.26 15.80 -4.31
CA THR A 344 16.32 15.00 -5.12
C THR A 344 15.11 15.79 -5.61
N VAL A 345 14.91 17.01 -5.14
CA VAL A 345 13.78 17.87 -5.47
C VAL A 345 14.18 19.33 -5.26
N GLU A 346 13.64 20.24 -6.08
CA GLU A 346 13.79 21.67 -5.82
C GLU A 346 12.94 22.08 -4.61
N ILE A 347 13.61 22.65 -3.61
CA ILE A 347 12.98 23.19 -2.40
C ILE A 347 13.47 24.64 -2.28
N PRO A 348 12.59 25.60 -1.97
CA PRO A 348 13.02 26.98 -1.74
C PRO A 348 14.10 27.08 -0.65
N ASP A 349 15.08 27.93 -0.85
CA ASP A 349 15.96 28.38 0.22
C ASP A 349 15.10 29.16 1.21
N ASN A 350 15.23 28.88 2.50
CA ASN A 350 14.43 29.42 3.61
C ASN A 350 13.59 30.67 3.27
N ILE A 351 12.28 30.53 3.43
CA ILE A 351 11.43 31.72 3.63
C ILE A 351 11.67 32.10 5.09
N GLU A 352 12.40 33.21 5.31
CA GLU A 352 12.52 33.85 6.61
C GLU A 352 11.16 34.19 7.21
#